data_02875e62a3cae48877515280cfe64430
#
_entry.id   02875e62a3cae48877515280cfe64430
#
_cell.length_a   1.000
_cell.length_b   1.000
_cell.length_c   1.000
_cell.angle_alpha   90.00
_cell.angle_beta   90.00
_cell.angle_gamma   90.00
#
_symmetry.space_group_name_H-M   'P 1'
#
loop_
_entity.id
_entity.type
_entity.pdbx_description
1 polymer ?
#
loop_
_entity_poly.entity_id
_entity_poly.type
_entity_poly.pdbx_seq_one_letter_code
_entity_poly.pdbx_strand_id
1 'polypeptide(L)'
;TYVAIIQTAKASGMEKFPLPYVLTNCHNSLCAVGGTINEDDHLFGLSAAKKYGGIYVPPHIAVIHQYIREAMAGCGKMILGSDSHTRYGALGTMAIGEGGGELVKQLLLDTYDVNYPEVVGIYLDGSPVKGVGPQDIALAIIKAVFKSGYVKNKIMEFIGPGIASMDTDYRNGVDVMTTETTCLSSIWATDEDTKAFLKAHNREEDYKKLSPGEVAYYDGLVYVDLSKIKPMIALPFHPSNVYEIDEVNANLEDILASVDKEAVRIGGKAGEELNLRGRIENGKLRVSQGIIAGCAGGNYNNVMEAAHILKGKSCGYDEFNMSVYPSSQPVYIEADRQGAISDLMSAGVIVKTAFCGPCFGAGDTPAHRGLSIRHTTRNFPNRDGSKPGAGQMSAVALMDARSVAATAARGGILTPATEIADDYKVPEYHFDGGIYEKRVYQGYKKADENKELIYGPNIKDWPKMSALTDNILLKVCSKILDEVTTTDELIPSGETSSYRSNPLGLAEYTLSRRDPDYVPNSKAVDKLEKARVENKNSVLANEELTRVYDKLKETVTDINPVETEIGSMIY
;
A
#
# COMPACT_ATOMS: atom_id res chain seq x y z
N THR A 1 -4.85 11.03 -1.70
CA THR A 1 -3.61 11.35 -2.42
C THR A 1 -3.89 12.09 -3.73
N TYR A 2 -4.80 11.61 -4.59
CA TYR A 2 -5.08 12.24 -5.90
C TYR A 2 -5.53 13.71 -5.79
N VAL A 3 -6.23 14.09 -4.73
CA VAL A 3 -6.64 15.50 -4.50
C VAL A 3 -5.40 16.40 -4.50
N ALA A 4 -4.39 16.08 -3.69
CA ALA A 4 -3.16 16.86 -3.61
C ALA A 4 -2.39 16.87 -4.95
N ILE A 5 -2.32 15.73 -5.64
CA ILE A 5 -1.66 15.63 -6.96
C ILE A 5 -2.35 16.57 -7.96
N ILE A 6 -3.67 16.53 -8.06
CA ILE A 6 -4.46 17.36 -8.98
C ILE A 6 -4.34 18.84 -8.63
N GLN A 7 -4.41 19.20 -7.35
CA GLN A 7 -4.26 20.58 -6.90
C GLN A 7 -2.87 21.12 -7.24
N THR A 8 -1.81 20.33 -7.04
CA THR A 8 -0.43 20.72 -7.39
C THR A 8 -0.26 20.86 -8.91
N ALA A 9 -0.74 19.88 -9.68
CA ALA A 9 -0.67 19.95 -11.14
C ALA A 9 -1.47 21.13 -11.69
N LYS A 10 -2.67 21.41 -11.15
CA LYS A 10 -3.48 22.60 -11.46
C LYS A 10 -2.71 23.89 -11.16
N ALA A 11 -2.10 24.00 -9.99
CA ALA A 11 -1.31 25.17 -9.61
C ALA A 11 -0.08 25.37 -10.50
N SER A 12 0.41 24.29 -11.12
CA SER A 12 1.53 24.29 -12.06
C SER A 12 1.11 24.42 -13.53
N GLY A 13 -0.17 24.67 -13.82
CA GLY A 13 -0.66 24.97 -15.17
C GLY A 13 -1.22 23.77 -15.96
N MET A 14 -1.58 22.67 -15.29
CA MET A 14 -2.23 21.55 -15.98
C MET A 14 -3.61 21.94 -16.55
N GLU A 15 -3.82 21.72 -17.84
CA GLU A 15 -5.08 22.00 -18.55
C GLU A 15 -5.95 20.74 -18.70
N LYS A 16 -5.34 19.58 -18.92
CA LYS A 16 -5.99 18.27 -19.10
C LYS A 16 -5.05 17.13 -18.73
N PHE A 17 -5.61 15.95 -18.51
CA PHE A 17 -4.78 14.74 -18.37
C PHE A 17 -4.21 14.33 -19.75
N PRO A 18 -2.88 14.19 -19.87
CA PRO A 18 -2.24 13.85 -21.14
C PRO A 18 -2.46 12.39 -21.52
N LEU A 19 -2.50 11.50 -20.53
CA LEU A 19 -2.68 10.05 -20.64
C LEU A 19 -3.94 9.59 -19.92
N PRO A 20 -4.40 8.33 -20.12
CA PRO A 20 -5.47 7.78 -19.30
C PRO A 20 -5.11 7.88 -17.82
N TYR A 21 -5.88 8.65 -17.07
CA TYR A 21 -5.66 8.88 -15.64
C TYR A 21 -6.86 8.35 -14.85
N VAL A 22 -6.61 7.34 -14.01
CA VAL A 22 -7.64 6.69 -13.20
C VAL A 22 -7.61 7.25 -11.79
N LEU A 23 -8.76 7.77 -11.35
CA LEU A 23 -8.96 8.31 -10.01
C LEU A 23 -9.89 7.40 -9.22
N THR A 24 -9.42 6.98 -8.06
CA THR A 24 -10.26 6.35 -7.04
C THR A 24 -9.69 6.62 -5.66
N ASN A 25 -10.56 6.73 -4.66
CA ASN A 25 -10.16 6.86 -3.27
C ASN A 25 -10.60 5.63 -2.47
N CYS A 26 -10.15 4.45 -2.89
CA CYS A 26 -10.48 3.19 -2.25
C CYS A 26 -9.92 3.03 -0.82
N HIS A 27 -9.04 3.93 -0.38
CA HIS A 27 -8.51 3.98 0.99
C HIS A 27 -9.41 4.79 1.94
N ASN A 28 -10.18 5.74 1.42
CA ASN A 28 -11.11 6.56 2.20
C ASN A 28 -12.52 6.36 1.65
N SER A 29 -13.31 5.58 2.33
CA SER A 29 -14.70 5.35 1.98
C SER A 29 -15.58 5.52 3.22
N LEU A 30 -16.88 5.52 3.03
CA LEU A 30 -17.87 5.63 4.11
C LEU A 30 -17.77 4.53 5.17
N CYS A 31 -17.07 3.43 4.87
CA CYS A 31 -16.81 2.36 5.84
C CYS A 31 -15.70 2.69 6.84
N ALA A 32 -14.87 3.69 6.57
CA ALA A 32 -13.68 3.97 7.38
C ALA A 32 -13.97 4.98 8.50
N VAL A 33 -14.42 6.15 8.11
CA VAL A 33 -14.70 7.27 9.02
C VAL A 33 -16.04 7.84 8.57
N GLY A 34 -17.08 7.66 9.32
CA GLY A 34 -18.38 8.27 8.99
C GLY A 34 -18.23 9.79 8.81
N GLY A 35 -18.88 10.35 7.80
CA GLY A 35 -18.93 11.77 7.63
C GLY A 35 -18.70 12.27 6.20
N THR A 36 -19.05 13.52 5.99
CA THR A 36 -19.05 14.19 4.69
C THR A 36 -17.66 14.36 4.10
N ILE A 37 -16.63 14.39 4.94
CA ILE A 37 -15.24 14.64 4.53
C ILE A 37 -14.74 13.63 3.48
N ASN A 38 -15.12 12.37 3.59
CA ASN A 38 -14.72 11.35 2.62
C ASN A 38 -15.51 11.50 1.31
N GLU A 39 -16.79 11.82 1.40
CA GLU A 39 -17.64 12.01 0.22
C GLU A 39 -17.26 13.29 -0.55
N ASP A 40 -16.82 14.33 0.15
CA ASP A 40 -16.27 15.53 -0.49
C ASP A 40 -15.05 15.22 -1.35
N ASP A 41 -14.14 14.35 -0.88
CA ASP A 41 -12.99 13.88 -1.66
C ASP A 41 -13.44 13.11 -2.91
N HIS A 42 -14.48 12.29 -2.82
CA HIS A 42 -15.04 11.55 -3.95
C HIS A 42 -15.67 12.48 -4.98
N LEU A 43 -16.45 13.48 -4.53
CA LEU A 43 -17.04 14.48 -5.41
C LEU A 43 -15.97 15.34 -6.11
N PHE A 44 -14.91 15.72 -5.39
CA PHE A 44 -13.76 16.39 -6.00
C PHE A 44 -13.16 15.51 -7.11
N GLY A 45 -12.90 14.23 -6.84
CA GLY A 45 -12.33 13.30 -7.81
C GLY A 45 -13.20 13.16 -9.07
N LEU A 46 -14.51 13.01 -8.92
CA LEU A 46 -15.44 12.96 -10.05
C LEU A 46 -15.45 14.27 -10.85
N SER A 47 -15.47 15.42 -10.17
CA SER A 47 -15.45 16.72 -10.85
C SER A 47 -14.12 16.94 -11.59
N ALA A 48 -13.00 16.49 -11.03
CA ALA A 48 -11.69 16.55 -11.66
C ALA A 48 -11.61 15.63 -12.89
N ALA A 49 -12.15 14.39 -12.80
CA ALA A 49 -12.22 13.50 -13.95
C ALA A 49 -13.02 14.11 -15.11
N LYS A 50 -14.13 14.81 -14.79
CA LYS A 50 -14.93 15.52 -15.80
C LYS A 50 -14.19 16.71 -16.40
N LYS A 51 -13.55 17.52 -15.55
CA LYS A 51 -12.82 18.71 -15.99
C LYS A 51 -11.62 18.37 -16.86
N TYR A 52 -10.79 17.43 -16.42
CA TYR A 52 -9.50 17.13 -17.03
C TYR A 52 -9.51 15.91 -17.97
N GLY A 53 -10.64 15.23 -18.11
CA GLY A 53 -10.77 14.08 -19.02
C GLY A 53 -10.21 12.78 -18.45
N GLY A 54 -10.46 12.51 -17.17
CA GLY A 54 -10.02 11.28 -16.49
C GLY A 54 -11.08 10.19 -16.41
N ILE A 55 -10.68 9.06 -15.83
CA ILE A 55 -11.55 7.93 -15.50
C ILE A 55 -11.78 7.95 -13.99
N TYR A 56 -13.04 7.93 -13.54
CA TYR A 56 -13.35 7.93 -12.12
C TYR A 56 -14.03 6.63 -11.70
N VAL A 57 -13.38 5.90 -10.80
CA VAL A 57 -13.92 4.68 -10.18
C VAL A 57 -14.47 5.04 -8.79
N PRO A 58 -15.79 4.97 -8.57
CA PRO A 58 -16.39 5.27 -7.27
C PRO A 58 -15.89 4.32 -6.17
N PRO A 59 -15.94 4.74 -4.88
CA PRO A 59 -15.60 3.85 -3.76
C PRO A 59 -16.51 2.62 -3.74
N HIS A 60 -16.01 1.52 -3.19
CA HIS A 60 -16.71 0.24 -3.07
C HIS A 60 -16.98 -0.51 -4.38
N ILE A 61 -16.63 0.05 -5.54
CA ILE A 61 -16.76 -0.63 -6.84
C ILE A 61 -15.55 -1.54 -7.08
N ALA A 62 -14.35 -1.03 -6.85
CA ALA A 62 -13.11 -1.81 -6.86
C ALA A 62 -12.01 -1.07 -6.08
N VAL A 63 -11.07 -1.82 -5.52
CA VAL A 63 -9.78 -1.24 -5.16
C VAL A 63 -9.00 -0.91 -6.43
N ILE A 64 -8.18 0.16 -6.41
CA ILE A 64 -7.52 0.64 -7.62
C ILE A 64 -6.77 -0.46 -8.37
N HIS A 65 -5.98 -1.26 -7.65
CA HIS A 65 -5.14 -2.28 -8.29
C HIS A 65 -5.96 -3.39 -8.95
N GLN A 66 -7.10 -3.76 -8.37
CA GLN A 66 -7.98 -4.75 -8.99
C GLN A 66 -8.67 -4.18 -10.24
N TYR A 67 -9.15 -2.94 -10.18
CA TYR A 67 -9.71 -2.28 -11.36
C TYR A 67 -8.68 -2.23 -12.50
N ILE A 68 -7.43 -1.85 -12.20
CA ILE A 68 -6.37 -1.79 -13.22
C ILE A 68 -6.07 -3.18 -13.81
N ARG A 69 -5.99 -4.22 -12.97
CA ARG A 69 -5.83 -5.62 -13.44
C ARG A 69 -6.96 -6.05 -14.38
N GLU A 70 -8.19 -5.75 -14.00
CA GLU A 70 -9.38 -6.16 -14.75
C GLU A 70 -9.61 -5.33 -16.01
N ALA A 71 -9.23 -4.02 -16.01
CA ALA A 71 -9.62 -3.09 -17.07
C ALA A 71 -8.48 -2.53 -17.94
N MET A 72 -7.22 -2.53 -17.50
CA MET A 72 -6.17 -1.74 -18.16
C MET A 72 -4.81 -2.42 -18.31
N ALA A 73 -4.33 -3.14 -17.28
CA ALA A 73 -3.02 -3.79 -17.32
C ALA A 73 -2.96 -4.85 -18.43
N GLY A 74 -1.85 -4.93 -19.15
CA GLY A 74 -1.64 -5.87 -20.25
C GLY A 74 -0.18 -5.93 -20.68
N CYS A 75 0.15 -6.92 -21.47
CA CYS A 75 1.52 -7.25 -21.82
C CYS A 75 2.24 -6.13 -22.58
N GLY A 76 3.42 -5.73 -22.10
CA GLY A 76 4.26 -4.69 -22.68
C GLY A 76 3.77 -3.26 -22.42
N LYS A 77 2.82 -3.08 -21.51
CA LYS A 77 2.41 -1.75 -21.04
C LYS A 77 3.29 -1.28 -19.87
N MET A 78 3.28 0.03 -19.62
CA MET A 78 3.86 0.65 -18.44
C MET A 78 2.80 1.47 -17.73
N ILE A 79 2.72 1.35 -16.40
CA ILE A 79 1.75 2.07 -15.57
C ILE A 79 2.46 2.71 -14.37
N LEU A 80 2.27 4.01 -14.21
CA LEU A 80 2.74 4.77 -13.07
C LEU A 80 1.57 5.03 -12.12
N GLY A 81 1.76 4.82 -10.82
CA GLY A 81 0.71 5.03 -9.83
C GLY A 81 1.20 5.71 -8.56
N SER A 82 0.32 6.42 -7.86
CA SER A 82 0.65 7.09 -6.59
C SER A 82 0.59 6.16 -5.37
N ASP A 83 0.21 4.91 -5.57
CA ASP A 83 0.24 3.88 -4.53
C ASP A 83 1.46 2.98 -4.71
N SER A 84 2.15 2.68 -3.60
CA SER A 84 3.36 1.86 -3.61
C SER A 84 3.13 0.42 -4.10
N HIS A 85 1.88 -0.09 -4.02
CA HIS A 85 1.50 -1.41 -4.53
C HIS A 85 1.07 -1.40 -6.00
N THR A 86 1.44 -0.38 -6.76
CA THR A 86 1.30 -0.36 -8.22
C THR A 86 2.23 -1.41 -8.82
N ARG A 87 1.72 -2.64 -8.91
CA ARG A 87 2.41 -3.86 -9.39
C ARG A 87 1.45 -4.67 -10.25
N TYR A 88 1.79 -4.85 -11.52
CA TYR A 88 0.98 -5.59 -12.50
C TYR A 88 1.86 -6.48 -13.37
N GLY A 89 3.02 -6.88 -12.84
CA GLY A 89 4.01 -7.70 -13.53
C GLY A 89 3.47 -9.05 -13.97
N ALA A 90 2.60 -9.66 -13.17
CA ALA A 90 1.94 -10.92 -13.50
C ALA A 90 1.07 -10.85 -14.79
N LEU A 91 0.69 -9.64 -15.21
CA LEU A 91 0.00 -9.37 -16.49
C LEU A 91 0.96 -8.83 -17.57
N GLY A 92 2.25 -8.95 -17.37
CA GLY A 92 3.26 -8.45 -18.32
C GLY A 92 3.33 -6.92 -18.40
N THR A 93 2.84 -6.21 -17.39
CA THR A 93 2.89 -4.74 -17.30
C THR A 93 3.97 -4.31 -16.32
N MET A 94 4.95 -3.54 -16.77
CA MET A 94 5.89 -2.87 -15.86
C MET A 94 5.15 -1.76 -15.11
N ALA A 95 5.04 -1.88 -13.81
CA ALA A 95 4.27 -0.93 -12.99
C ALA A 95 5.11 -0.41 -11.83
N ILE A 96 5.13 0.92 -11.66
CA ILE A 96 5.94 1.60 -10.66
C ILE A 96 5.04 2.44 -9.78
N GLY A 97 5.17 2.27 -8.46
CA GLY A 97 4.52 3.11 -7.46
C GLY A 97 5.43 4.26 -7.06
N GLU A 98 4.98 5.49 -7.27
CA GLU A 98 5.76 6.70 -7.03
C GLU A 98 5.07 7.70 -6.12
N GLY A 99 5.84 8.65 -5.62
CA GLY A 99 5.30 9.77 -4.84
C GLY A 99 4.44 10.73 -5.68
N GLY A 100 3.61 11.50 -5.00
CA GLY A 100 2.73 12.48 -5.66
C GLY A 100 3.46 13.48 -6.55
N GLY A 101 4.67 13.90 -6.17
CA GLY A 101 5.51 14.82 -6.96
C GLY A 101 5.87 14.27 -8.34
N GLU A 102 6.25 13.00 -8.43
CA GLU A 102 6.58 12.35 -9.71
C GLU A 102 5.33 12.23 -10.61
N LEU A 103 4.18 11.94 -10.02
CA LEU A 103 2.91 11.95 -10.75
C LEU A 103 2.56 13.34 -11.29
N VAL A 104 2.84 14.42 -10.53
CA VAL A 104 2.66 15.79 -11.01
C VAL A 104 3.58 16.10 -12.18
N LYS A 105 4.86 15.72 -12.11
CA LYS A 105 5.80 15.89 -13.23
C LYS A 105 5.30 15.16 -14.48
N GLN A 106 4.87 13.92 -14.35
CA GLN A 106 4.32 13.15 -15.47
C GLN A 106 3.07 13.81 -16.07
N LEU A 107 2.17 14.37 -15.24
CA LEU A 107 0.99 15.08 -15.71
C LEU A 107 1.31 16.38 -16.46
N LEU A 108 2.44 17.02 -16.18
CA LEU A 108 2.87 18.26 -16.80
C LEU A 108 3.78 18.05 -18.01
N LEU A 109 4.65 17.03 -17.97
CA LEU A 109 5.70 16.79 -18.96
C LEU A 109 5.39 15.62 -19.90
N ASP A 110 4.35 14.83 -19.63
CA ASP A 110 3.98 13.61 -20.37
C ASP A 110 5.08 12.55 -20.41
N THR A 111 6.05 12.64 -19.50
CA THR A 111 7.19 11.74 -19.38
C THR A 111 7.43 11.32 -17.94
N TYR A 112 8.14 10.23 -17.79
CA TYR A 112 8.66 9.75 -16.52
C TYR A 112 10.07 9.22 -16.72
N ASP A 113 11.02 9.81 -16.02
CA ASP A 113 12.43 9.45 -16.11
C ASP A 113 12.77 8.39 -15.06
N VAL A 114 13.36 7.30 -15.49
CA VAL A 114 13.84 6.23 -14.62
C VAL A 114 15.29 5.91 -14.96
N ASN A 115 16.13 5.77 -13.95
CA ASN A 115 17.47 5.26 -14.14
C ASN A 115 17.41 3.83 -14.67
N TYR A 116 18.29 3.47 -15.61
CA TYR A 116 18.34 2.09 -16.13
C TYR A 116 18.60 1.10 -14.98
N PRO A 117 17.63 0.24 -14.63
CA PRO A 117 17.73 -0.58 -13.44
C PRO A 117 18.51 -1.88 -13.70
N GLU A 118 19.15 -2.38 -12.68
CA GLU A 118 19.58 -3.78 -12.63
C GLU A 118 18.37 -4.72 -12.62
N VAL A 119 18.53 -5.92 -13.17
CA VAL A 119 17.48 -6.95 -13.24
C VAL A 119 17.92 -8.19 -12.49
N VAL A 120 17.11 -8.62 -11.53
CA VAL A 120 17.33 -9.86 -10.76
C VAL A 120 16.29 -10.89 -11.21
N GLY A 121 16.77 -12.03 -11.72
CA GLY A 121 15.91 -13.17 -12.04
C GLY A 121 15.38 -13.83 -10.76
N ILE A 122 14.07 -14.03 -10.69
CA ILE A 122 13.41 -14.83 -9.66
C ILE A 122 12.99 -16.13 -10.31
N TYR A 123 13.84 -17.15 -10.17
CA TYR A 123 13.63 -18.43 -10.82
C TYR A 123 12.74 -19.32 -9.95
N LEU A 124 11.52 -19.55 -10.43
CA LEU A 124 10.53 -20.39 -9.75
C LEU A 124 10.60 -21.83 -10.28
N ASP A 125 10.71 -22.78 -9.37
CA ASP A 125 10.73 -24.22 -9.68
C ASP A 125 9.72 -24.98 -8.83
N GLY A 126 9.29 -26.15 -9.31
CA GLY A 126 8.28 -26.96 -8.64
C GLY A 126 6.87 -26.35 -8.64
N SER A 127 6.06 -26.75 -7.66
CA SER A 127 4.68 -26.32 -7.50
C SER A 127 4.36 -26.08 -6.03
N PRO A 128 3.52 -25.11 -5.68
CA PRO A 128 3.07 -24.92 -4.30
C PRO A 128 2.37 -26.17 -3.77
N VAL A 129 2.63 -26.48 -2.50
CA VAL A 129 1.91 -27.58 -1.82
C VAL A 129 0.52 -27.12 -1.41
N LYS A 130 -0.40 -28.06 -1.17
CA LYS A 130 -1.76 -27.75 -0.71
C LYS A 130 -1.73 -26.90 0.57
N GLY A 131 -2.58 -25.90 0.64
CA GLY A 131 -2.67 -24.98 1.77
C GLY A 131 -1.64 -23.86 1.75
N VAL A 132 -0.71 -23.86 0.79
CA VAL A 132 0.20 -22.74 0.55
C VAL A 132 -0.42 -21.79 -0.48
N GLY A 133 -0.52 -20.52 -0.12
CA GLY A 133 -1.11 -19.49 -0.96
C GLY A 133 -0.10 -18.44 -1.43
N PRO A 134 -0.56 -17.44 -2.21
CA PRO A 134 0.32 -16.43 -2.79
C PRO A 134 1.07 -15.61 -1.73
N GLN A 135 0.44 -15.33 -0.60
CA GLN A 135 1.07 -14.58 0.49
C GLN A 135 2.26 -15.34 1.11
N ASP A 136 2.17 -16.68 1.20
CA ASP A 136 3.24 -17.50 1.74
C ASP A 136 4.49 -17.43 0.85
N ILE A 137 4.32 -17.54 -0.47
CA ILE A 137 5.41 -17.40 -1.43
C ILE A 137 6.03 -16.00 -1.36
N ALA A 138 5.19 -14.97 -1.34
CA ALA A 138 5.64 -13.59 -1.24
C ALA A 138 6.45 -13.35 0.04
N LEU A 139 5.96 -13.81 1.18
CA LEU A 139 6.65 -13.68 2.47
C LEU A 139 7.98 -14.45 2.49
N ALA A 140 8.04 -15.64 1.89
CA ALA A 140 9.28 -16.39 1.76
C ALA A 140 10.33 -15.63 0.93
N ILE A 141 9.93 -15.03 -0.18
CA ILE A 141 10.80 -14.19 -1.01
C ILE A 141 11.25 -12.94 -0.21
N ILE A 142 10.33 -12.23 0.45
CA ILE A 142 10.66 -11.05 1.29
C ILE A 142 11.70 -11.43 2.36
N LYS A 143 11.49 -12.57 3.07
CA LYS A 143 12.45 -13.08 4.07
C LYS A 143 13.84 -13.25 3.48
N ALA A 144 13.92 -13.77 2.26
CA ALA A 144 15.18 -14.08 1.61
C ALA A 144 15.97 -12.84 1.15
N VAL A 145 15.26 -11.80 0.65
CA VAL A 145 15.93 -10.70 -0.07
C VAL A 145 15.96 -9.37 0.68
N PHE A 146 15.02 -9.15 1.63
CA PHE A 146 14.83 -7.82 2.24
C PHE A 146 16.04 -7.38 3.07
N LYS A 147 16.51 -8.22 4.01
CA LYS A 147 17.57 -7.87 4.96
C LYS A 147 18.89 -7.52 4.28
N SER A 148 19.20 -8.17 3.17
CA SER A 148 20.40 -7.91 2.38
C SER A 148 20.27 -6.74 1.42
N GLY A 149 19.04 -6.24 1.19
CA GLY A 149 18.76 -5.27 0.13
C GLY A 149 19.02 -5.79 -1.29
N TYR A 150 19.01 -7.12 -1.48
CA TYR A 150 19.47 -7.77 -2.72
C TYR A 150 18.76 -7.30 -3.98
N VAL A 151 17.47 -6.96 -3.87
CA VAL A 151 16.63 -6.46 -4.96
C VAL A 151 16.27 -4.98 -4.83
N LYS A 152 16.86 -4.27 -3.89
CA LYS A 152 16.53 -2.85 -3.64
C LYS A 152 16.78 -2.00 -4.89
N ASN A 153 15.74 -1.26 -5.32
CA ASN A 153 15.74 -0.41 -6.52
C ASN A 153 16.04 -1.17 -7.84
N LYS A 154 15.91 -2.49 -7.85
CA LYS A 154 16.10 -3.34 -9.04
C LYS A 154 14.75 -3.84 -9.55
N ILE A 155 14.72 -4.38 -10.77
CA ILE A 155 13.57 -5.10 -11.30
C ILE A 155 13.67 -6.57 -10.92
N MET A 156 12.58 -7.13 -10.40
CA MET A 156 12.42 -8.56 -10.19
C MET A 156 11.75 -9.16 -11.42
N GLU A 157 12.48 -9.98 -12.19
CA GLU A 157 11.91 -10.72 -13.33
C GLU A 157 11.63 -12.16 -12.93
N PHE A 158 10.35 -12.53 -12.87
CA PHE A 158 9.89 -13.87 -12.53
C PHE A 158 9.93 -14.78 -13.74
N ILE A 159 10.70 -15.85 -13.63
CA ILE A 159 11.00 -16.82 -14.69
C ILE A 159 10.98 -18.25 -14.13
N GLY A 160 11.10 -19.23 -14.98
CA GLY A 160 11.21 -20.63 -14.60
C GLY A 160 9.92 -21.43 -14.76
N PRO A 161 10.01 -22.78 -14.67
CA PRO A 161 8.89 -23.68 -14.95
C PRO A 161 7.79 -23.62 -13.89
N GLY A 162 8.10 -23.18 -12.67
CA GLY A 162 7.15 -23.06 -11.58
C GLY A 162 6.01 -22.07 -11.85
N ILE A 163 6.22 -21.11 -12.79
CA ILE A 163 5.16 -20.16 -13.20
C ILE A 163 3.89 -20.91 -13.65
N ALA A 164 4.04 -21.94 -14.47
CA ALA A 164 2.93 -22.72 -15.01
C ALA A 164 2.10 -23.47 -13.96
N SER A 165 2.59 -23.57 -12.72
CA SER A 165 1.87 -24.21 -11.60
C SER A 165 0.90 -23.26 -10.87
N MET A 166 0.88 -22.00 -11.23
CA MET A 166 0.08 -20.93 -10.61
C MET A 166 -0.74 -20.20 -11.66
N ASP A 167 -2.03 -20.06 -11.46
CA ASP A 167 -2.83 -19.21 -12.34
C ASP A 167 -2.51 -17.71 -12.15
N THR A 168 -3.01 -16.88 -13.05
CA THR A 168 -2.70 -15.45 -13.04
C THR A 168 -3.23 -14.71 -11.82
N ASP A 169 -4.35 -15.14 -11.22
CA ASP A 169 -4.88 -14.55 -9.99
C ASP A 169 -3.94 -14.82 -8.81
N TYR A 170 -3.41 -16.03 -8.72
CA TYR A 170 -2.39 -16.40 -7.74
C TYR A 170 -1.09 -15.58 -7.93
N ARG A 171 -0.59 -15.47 -9.18
CA ARG A 171 0.60 -14.67 -9.50
C ARG A 171 0.40 -13.20 -9.13
N ASN A 172 -0.78 -12.62 -9.35
CA ASN A 172 -1.11 -11.26 -8.93
C ASN A 172 -0.99 -11.07 -7.41
N GLY A 173 -1.33 -12.08 -6.62
CA GLY A 173 -1.18 -12.07 -5.17
C GLY A 173 0.29 -12.05 -4.73
N VAL A 174 1.17 -12.79 -5.42
CA VAL A 174 2.63 -12.74 -5.18
C VAL A 174 3.20 -11.40 -5.64
N ASP A 175 2.85 -10.98 -6.84
CA ASP A 175 3.41 -9.80 -7.52
C ASP A 175 3.20 -8.50 -6.72
N VAL A 176 2.00 -8.30 -6.18
CA VAL A 176 1.68 -7.08 -5.42
C VAL A 176 2.53 -6.93 -4.16
N MET A 177 2.97 -8.04 -3.58
CA MET A 177 3.82 -8.04 -2.38
C MET A 177 5.29 -7.77 -2.66
N THR A 178 5.72 -7.77 -3.93
CA THR A 178 7.11 -7.43 -4.30
C THR A 178 7.49 -6.01 -3.86
N THR A 179 6.51 -5.11 -3.69
CA THR A 179 6.72 -3.78 -3.10
C THR A 179 7.45 -3.86 -1.76
N GLU A 180 7.14 -4.85 -0.94
CA GLU A 180 7.71 -4.99 0.40
C GLU A 180 9.15 -5.54 0.39
N THR A 181 9.70 -5.85 -0.79
CA THR A 181 11.12 -6.15 -0.99
C THR A 181 11.97 -4.90 -1.26
N THR A 182 11.33 -3.73 -1.41
CA THR A 182 11.94 -2.47 -1.86
C THR A 182 12.46 -2.49 -3.30
N CYS A 183 12.02 -3.42 -4.14
CA CYS A 183 12.35 -3.42 -5.56
C CYS A 183 11.68 -2.23 -6.29
N LEU A 184 12.27 -1.81 -7.41
CA LEU A 184 11.71 -0.76 -8.25
C LEU A 184 10.39 -1.22 -8.90
N SER A 185 10.40 -2.40 -9.50
CA SER A 185 9.24 -3.00 -10.13
C SER A 185 9.41 -4.52 -10.23
N SER A 186 8.37 -5.18 -10.72
CA SER A 186 8.36 -6.62 -11.03
C SER A 186 7.74 -6.86 -12.39
N ILE A 187 8.18 -7.92 -13.07
CA ILE A 187 7.61 -8.39 -14.32
C ILE A 187 7.69 -9.91 -14.37
N TRP A 188 6.74 -10.56 -15.03
CA TRP A 188 6.67 -12.01 -15.15
C TRP A 188 6.72 -12.44 -16.60
N ALA A 189 7.30 -13.58 -16.86
CA ALA A 189 7.09 -14.29 -18.10
C ALA A 189 5.59 -14.61 -18.24
N THR A 190 5.03 -14.33 -19.42
CA THR A 190 3.60 -14.50 -19.70
C THR A 190 3.36 -15.79 -20.49
N ASP A 191 2.24 -16.44 -20.25
CA ASP A 191 1.87 -17.72 -20.81
C ASP A 191 0.37 -17.80 -21.17
N GLU A 192 -0.13 -19.00 -21.43
CA GLU A 192 -1.53 -19.22 -21.80
C GLU A 192 -2.49 -18.89 -20.63
N ASP A 193 -2.06 -19.00 -19.36
CA ASP A 193 -2.88 -18.57 -18.21
C ASP A 193 -3.04 -17.05 -18.18
N THR A 194 -1.96 -16.30 -18.47
CA THR A 194 -2.05 -14.83 -18.63
C THR A 194 -3.01 -14.46 -19.78
N LYS A 195 -2.94 -15.20 -20.89
CA LYS A 195 -3.86 -15.01 -22.01
C LYS A 195 -5.31 -15.32 -21.63
N ALA A 196 -5.52 -16.42 -20.92
CA ALA A 196 -6.86 -16.81 -20.45
C ALA A 196 -7.44 -15.76 -19.49
N PHE A 197 -6.65 -15.23 -18.57
CA PHE A 197 -7.06 -14.13 -17.69
C PHE A 197 -7.52 -12.91 -18.49
N LEU A 198 -6.69 -12.43 -19.43
CA LEU A 198 -7.03 -11.27 -20.25
C LEU A 198 -8.27 -11.53 -21.12
N LYS A 199 -8.41 -12.73 -21.66
CA LYS A 199 -9.59 -13.15 -22.44
C LYS A 199 -10.86 -13.18 -21.59
N ALA A 200 -10.80 -13.71 -20.36
CA ALA A 200 -11.91 -13.70 -19.42
C ALA A 200 -12.41 -12.28 -19.11
N HIS A 201 -11.50 -11.28 -19.19
CA HIS A 201 -11.82 -9.87 -19.01
C HIS A 201 -12.13 -9.13 -20.33
N ASN A 202 -12.40 -9.85 -21.42
CA ASN A 202 -12.66 -9.30 -22.77
C ASN A 202 -11.53 -8.42 -23.31
N ARG A 203 -10.25 -8.78 -23.03
CA ARG A 203 -9.05 -8.04 -23.41
C ARG A 203 -7.94 -8.95 -23.93
N GLU A 204 -8.30 -9.98 -24.70
CA GLU A 204 -7.34 -10.93 -25.28
C GLU A 204 -6.30 -10.21 -26.18
N GLU A 205 -6.66 -9.08 -26.79
CA GLU A 205 -5.77 -8.24 -27.60
C GLU A 205 -4.62 -7.60 -26.81
N ASP A 206 -4.76 -7.50 -25.48
CA ASP A 206 -3.71 -7.00 -24.60
C ASP A 206 -2.66 -8.07 -24.26
N TYR A 207 -2.84 -9.31 -24.74
CA TYR A 207 -1.87 -10.38 -24.54
C TYR A 207 -0.73 -10.30 -25.55
N LYS A 208 0.49 -10.46 -25.04
CA LYS A 208 1.70 -10.76 -25.80
C LYS A 208 2.54 -11.75 -25.01
N LYS A 209 3.16 -12.69 -25.69
CA LYS A 209 4.14 -13.57 -25.07
C LYS A 209 5.38 -12.76 -24.71
N LEU A 210 5.64 -12.63 -23.42
CA LEU A 210 6.85 -12.03 -22.86
C LEU A 210 7.65 -13.14 -22.18
N SER A 211 8.89 -13.32 -22.59
CA SER A 211 9.81 -14.31 -22.01
C SER A 211 11.23 -13.86 -22.28
N PRO A 212 12.21 -14.26 -21.44
CA PRO A 212 13.62 -14.08 -21.79
C PRO A 212 13.94 -14.79 -23.11
N GLY A 213 14.95 -14.31 -23.82
CA GLY A 213 15.51 -14.99 -24.99
C GLY A 213 16.22 -16.29 -24.62
N GLU A 214 16.78 -17.01 -25.62
CA GLU A 214 17.56 -18.23 -25.41
C GLU A 214 18.74 -18.01 -24.45
N VAL A 215 19.34 -16.83 -24.50
CA VAL A 215 20.36 -16.37 -23.57
C VAL A 215 19.90 -15.03 -23.01
N ALA A 216 19.77 -14.95 -21.69
CA ALA A 216 19.45 -13.73 -20.97
C ALA A 216 20.50 -13.46 -19.89
N TYR A 217 20.84 -12.19 -19.73
CA TYR A 217 21.75 -11.74 -18.67
C TYR A 217 20.94 -11.15 -17.52
N TYR A 218 21.29 -11.56 -16.31
CA TYR A 218 20.73 -11.01 -15.08
C TYR A 218 21.86 -10.53 -14.16
N ASP A 219 21.64 -9.44 -13.44
CA ASP A 219 22.56 -8.88 -12.45
C ASP A 219 22.58 -9.71 -11.17
N GLY A 220 21.61 -10.61 -11.01
CA GLY A 220 21.52 -11.56 -9.90
C GLY A 220 20.41 -12.57 -10.12
N LEU A 221 20.38 -13.59 -9.26
CA LEU A 221 19.38 -14.65 -9.31
C LEU A 221 18.92 -15.03 -7.90
N VAL A 222 17.63 -15.22 -7.74
CA VAL A 222 17.00 -15.84 -6.56
C VAL A 222 16.31 -17.12 -7.02
N TYR A 223 16.74 -18.25 -6.50
CA TYR A 223 16.10 -19.55 -6.78
C TYR A 223 15.04 -19.83 -5.71
N VAL A 224 13.84 -20.18 -6.14
CA VAL A 224 12.68 -20.44 -5.27
C VAL A 224 12.10 -21.81 -5.63
N ASP A 225 12.28 -22.78 -4.74
CA ASP A 225 11.61 -24.08 -4.82
C ASP A 225 10.23 -23.97 -4.15
N LEU A 226 9.19 -23.84 -4.97
CA LEU A 226 7.79 -23.68 -4.52
C LEU A 226 7.31 -24.86 -3.67
N SER A 227 7.87 -26.07 -3.90
CA SER A 227 7.49 -27.29 -3.16
C SER A 227 8.01 -27.31 -1.71
N LYS A 228 8.92 -26.41 -1.36
CA LYS A 228 9.53 -26.30 -0.02
C LYS A 228 8.90 -25.19 0.83
N ILE A 229 8.09 -24.32 0.22
CA ILE A 229 7.45 -23.26 0.95
C ILE A 229 6.31 -23.85 1.79
N LYS A 230 6.23 -23.40 3.03
CA LYS A 230 5.18 -23.75 3.99
C LYS A 230 4.31 -22.51 4.28
N PRO A 231 3.18 -22.67 4.98
CA PRO A 231 2.42 -21.51 5.44
C PRO A 231 3.28 -20.59 6.31
N MET A 232 3.31 -19.31 5.93
CA MET A 232 4.16 -18.28 6.51
C MET A 232 3.35 -17.25 7.31
N ILE A 233 4.01 -16.63 8.27
CA ILE A 233 3.49 -15.48 9.00
C ILE A 233 4.57 -14.40 9.08
N ALA A 234 4.23 -13.17 8.74
CA ALA A 234 5.05 -12.01 9.09
C ALA A 234 4.51 -11.40 10.37
N LEU A 235 5.25 -11.59 11.47
CA LEU A 235 4.91 -11.06 12.78
C LEU A 235 5.03 -9.53 12.80
N PRO A 236 4.36 -8.82 13.75
CA PRO A 236 4.53 -7.37 13.87
C PRO A 236 6.02 -7.00 14.05
N PHE A 237 6.53 -5.92 13.62
CA PHE A 237 5.92 -4.71 13.04
C PHE A 237 6.50 -4.43 11.64
N HIS A 238 6.90 -5.46 10.90
CA HIS A 238 7.47 -5.32 9.57
C HIS A 238 7.17 -6.55 8.70
N PRO A 239 6.87 -6.39 7.38
CA PRO A 239 6.62 -7.53 6.49
C PRO A 239 7.79 -8.51 6.34
N SER A 240 9.02 -8.12 6.69
CA SER A 240 10.20 -9.00 6.68
C SER A 240 10.41 -9.79 7.97
N ASN A 241 9.60 -9.58 9.01
CA ASN A 241 9.67 -10.37 10.25
C ASN A 241 8.96 -11.71 10.07
N VAL A 242 9.48 -12.55 9.17
CA VAL A 242 8.81 -13.73 8.60
C VAL A 242 9.30 -15.02 9.24
N TYR A 243 8.34 -15.87 9.59
CA TYR A 243 8.53 -17.22 10.11
C TYR A 243 7.58 -18.21 9.41
N GLU A 244 7.90 -19.51 9.43
CA GLU A 244 6.89 -20.54 9.20
C GLU A 244 5.90 -20.53 10.37
N ILE A 245 4.60 -20.77 10.13
CA ILE A 245 3.61 -20.82 11.21
C ILE A 245 3.95 -21.95 12.19
N ASP A 246 4.44 -23.10 11.69
CA ASP A 246 4.88 -24.21 12.52
C ASP A 246 6.07 -23.83 13.41
N GLU A 247 7.01 -23.02 12.91
CA GLU A 247 8.14 -22.49 13.66
C GLU A 247 7.66 -21.62 14.83
N VAL A 248 6.68 -20.74 14.58
CA VAL A 248 6.06 -19.91 15.63
C VAL A 248 5.36 -20.77 16.66
N ASN A 249 4.53 -21.73 16.23
CA ASN A 249 3.80 -22.62 17.13
C ASN A 249 4.72 -23.49 18.01
N ALA A 250 5.91 -23.84 17.51
CA ALA A 250 6.90 -24.60 18.24
C ALA A 250 7.72 -23.76 19.26
N ASN A 251 7.83 -22.44 19.05
CA ASN A 251 8.72 -21.55 19.81
C ASN A 251 8.04 -20.24 20.25
N LEU A 252 6.78 -20.32 20.67
CA LEU A 252 5.93 -19.16 20.96
C LEU A 252 6.56 -18.17 21.95
N GLU A 253 7.07 -18.64 23.09
CA GLU A 253 7.60 -17.78 24.15
C GLU A 253 8.79 -16.93 23.66
N ASP A 254 9.77 -17.54 23.00
CA ASP A 254 10.98 -16.86 22.56
C ASP A 254 10.71 -15.89 21.40
N ILE A 255 9.91 -16.35 20.42
CA ILE A 255 9.58 -15.53 19.25
C ILE A 255 8.74 -14.33 19.65
N LEU A 256 7.67 -14.53 20.46
CA LEU A 256 6.82 -13.44 20.90
C LEU A 256 7.53 -12.50 21.88
N ALA A 257 8.50 -12.98 22.67
CA ALA A 257 9.33 -12.11 23.50
C ALA A 257 10.09 -11.06 22.68
N SER A 258 10.56 -11.44 21.49
CA SER A 258 11.23 -10.49 20.58
C SER A 258 10.27 -9.42 20.03
N VAL A 259 9.03 -9.82 19.73
CA VAL A 259 7.98 -8.90 19.25
C VAL A 259 7.52 -7.97 20.38
N ASP A 260 7.33 -8.49 21.58
CA ASP A 260 6.97 -7.68 22.76
C ASP A 260 8.05 -6.64 23.07
N LYS A 261 9.33 -7.01 22.97
CA LYS A 261 10.45 -6.06 23.13
C LYS A 261 10.39 -4.93 22.11
N GLU A 262 10.10 -5.26 20.85
CA GLU A 262 9.96 -4.27 19.80
C GLU A 262 8.72 -3.38 20.01
N ALA A 263 7.60 -3.95 20.51
CA ALA A 263 6.42 -3.20 20.87
C ALA A 263 6.72 -2.13 21.94
N VAL A 264 7.52 -2.49 22.97
CA VAL A 264 7.96 -1.53 23.99
C VAL A 264 8.82 -0.43 23.39
N ARG A 265 9.74 -0.76 22.49
CA ARG A 265 10.58 0.23 21.78
C ARG A 265 9.73 1.24 21.00
N ILE A 266 8.66 0.77 20.35
CA ILE A 266 7.81 1.59 19.48
C ILE A 266 6.78 2.39 20.30
N GLY A 267 6.09 1.74 21.24
CA GLY A 267 4.90 2.27 21.92
C GLY A 267 5.12 2.63 23.40
N GLY A 268 6.33 2.45 23.94
CA GLY A 268 6.60 2.70 25.35
C GLY A 268 5.63 1.92 26.27
N LYS A 269 4.93 2.62 27.17
CA LYS A 269 3.97 2.01 28.09
C LYS A 269 2.83 1.26 27.37
N ALA A 270 2.30 1.80 26.28
CA ALA A 270 1.27 1.10 25.50
C ALA A 270 1.83 -0.20 24.88
N GLY A 271 3.13 -0.18 24.50
CA GLY A 271 3.84 -1.37 24.02
C GLY A 271 4.02 -2.45 25.09
N GLU A 272 4.28 -2.07 26.35
CA GLU A 272 4.31 -3.01 27.47
C GLU A 272 2.95 -3.69 27.69
N GLU A 273 1.88 -2.94 27.49
CA GLU A 273 0.51 -3.44 27.66
C GLU A 273 0.06 -4.38 26.54
N LEU A 274 0.66 -4.31 25.32
CA LEU A 274 0.35 -5.23 24.21
C LEU A 274 0.54 -6.69 24.61
N ASN A 275 1.71 -7.04 25.14
CA ASN A 275 2.02 -8.34 25.75
C ASN A 275 1.48 -9.55 24.97
N LEU A 276 2.02 -9.81 23.78
CA LEU A 276 1.55 -10.90 22.91
C LEU A 276 1.79 -12.29 23.53
N ARG A 277 2.80 -12.46 24.39
CA ARG A 277 2.97 -13.70 25.16
C ARG A 277 1.78 -13.99 26.07
N GLY A 278 1.12 -12.95 26.60
CA GLY A 278 -0.11 -13.10 27.37
C GLY A 278 -1.29 -13.68 26.59
N ARG A 279 -1.16 -13.86 25.26
CA ARG A 279 -2.14 -14.51 24.38
C ARG A 279 -1.86 -15.99 24.14
N ILE A 280 -0.86 -16.55 24.83
CA ILE A 280 -0.58 -17.99 24.78
C ILE A 280 -1.55 -18.68 25.75
N GLU A 281 -2.45 -19.48 25.20
CA GLU A 281 -3.44 -20.27 25.94
C GLU A 281 -3.22 -21.76 25.65
N ASN A 282 -2.97 -22.55 26.70
CA ASN A 282 -2.72 -23.98 26.57
C ASN A 282 -1.62 -24.33 25.54
N GLY A 283 -0.53 -23.53 25.50
CA GLY A 283 0.57 -23.71 24.55
C GLY A 283 0.24 -23.37 23.11
N LYS A 284 -0.81 -22.57 22.87
CA LYS A 284 -1.25 -22.12 21.55
C LYS A 284 -1.42 -20.61 21.54
N LEU A 285 -1.12 -19.97 20.41
CA LEU A 285 -1.36 -18.54 20.22
C LEU A 285 -2.81 -18.30 19.83
N ARG A 286 -3.53 -17.51 20.64
CA ARG A 286 -4.85 -17.01 20.32
C ARG A 286 -4.76 -15.62 19.68
N VAL A 287 -5.41 -15.45 18.54
CA VAL A 287 -5.52 -14.17 17.84
C VAL A 287 -6.94 -13.61 17.99
N SER A 288 -7.09 -12.28 17.90
CA SER A 288 -8.36 -11.60 18.15
C SER A 288 -9.18 -11.40 16.87
N GLN A 289 -8.52 -11.35 15.72
CA GLN A 289 -9.18 -10.93 14.48
C GLN A 289 -8.50 -11.53 13.26
N GLY A 290 -9.30 -11.94 12.26
CA GLY A 290 -8.87 -12.33 10.93
C GLY A 290 -9.41 -11.39 9.86
N ILE A 291 -8.57 -10.97 8.89
CA ILE A 291 -8.99 -10.12 7.79
C ILE A 291 -8.42 -10.62 6.46
N ILE A 292 -9.29 -10.71 5.45
CA ILE A 292 -8.90 -10.94 4.06
C ILE A 292 -9.36 -9.73 3.26
N ALA A 293 -8.41 -8.90 2.77
CA ALA A 293 -8.79 -7.63 2.16
C ALA A 293 -7.76 -7.08 1.16
N GLY A 294 -8.19 -6.10 0.39
CA GLY A 294 -7.35 -5.32 -0.51
C GLY A 294 -6.92 -6.07 -1.76
N CYS A 295 -5.91 -5.53 -2.41
CA CYS A 295 -5.40 -6.05 -3.68
C CYS A 295 -4.58 -7.35 -3.56
N ALA A 296 -4.14 -7.70 -2.37
CA ALA A 296 -3.46 -8.98 -2.09
C ALA A 296 -4.45 -10.05 -1.64
N GLY A 297 -5.28 -9.75 -0.63
CA GLY A 297 -6.16 -10.75 -0.01
C GLY A 297 -7.51 -10.92 -0.68
N GLY A 298 -8.10 -9.84 -1.21
CA GLY A 298 -9.47 -9.85 -1.74
C GLY A 298 -9.64 -10.43 -3.14
N ASN A 299 -8.64 -11.08 -3.70
CA ASN A 299 -8.69 -11.74 -5.01
C ASN A 299 -9.68 -12.92 -5.01
N TYR A 300 -10.20 -13.26 -6.18
CA TYR A 300 -11.23 -14.29 -6.33
C TYR A 300 -10.81 -15.63 -5.69
N ASN A 301 -9.63 -16.15 -6.04
CA ASN A 301 -9.16 -17.42 -5.53
C ASN A 301 -9.07 -17.44 -3.99
N ASN A 302 -8.59 -16.36 -3.39
CA ASN A 302 -8.46 -16.26 -1.93
C ASN A 302 -9.81 -16.25 -1.23
N VAL A 303 -10.82 -15.57 -1.80
CA VAL A 303 -12.18 -15.54 -1.26
C VAL A 303 -12.83 -16.91 -1.35
N MET A 304 -12.69 -17.60 -2.50
CA MET A 304 -13.23 -18.93 -2.72
C MET A 304 -12.60 -19.99 -1.80
N GLU A 305 -11.29 -19.97 -1.66
CA GLU A 305 -10.56 -20.87 -0.76
C GLU A 305 -10.95 -20.66 0.71
N ALA A 306 -11.05 -19.41 1.15
CA ALA A 306 -11.48 -19.11 2.50
C ALA A 306 -12.92 -19.58 2.76
N ALA A 307 -13.82 -19.41 1.79
CA ALA A 307 -15.20 -19.88 1.88
C ALA A 307 -15.25 -21.42 1.96
N HIS A 308 -14.47 -22.10 1.12
CA HIS A 308 -14.39 -23.57 1.14
C HIS A 308 -13.90 -24.09 2.50
N ILE A 309 -12.83 -23.52 3.03
CA ILE A 309 -12.27 -23.88 4.34
C ILE A 309 -13.28 -23.70 5.47
N LEU A 310 -14.10 -22.65 5.40
CA LEU A 310 -15.09 -22.30 6.44
C LEU A 310 -16.46 -22.93 6.24
N LYS A 311 -16.71 -23.56 5.10
CA LYS A 311 -18.00 -24.21 4.79
C LYS A 311 -18.40 -25.21 5.86
N GLY A 312 -19.57 -25.00 6.45
CA GLY A 312 -20.11 -25.84 7.52
C GLY A 312 -19.37 -25.75 8.87
N LYS A 313 -18.46 -24.77 9.01
CA LYS A 313 -17.73 -24.48 10.26
C LYS A 313 -18.23 -23.17 10.88
N SER A 314 -17.64 -22.78 12.00
CA SER A 314 -17.95 -21.54 12.70
C SER A 314 -16.67 -20.87 13.15
N CYS A 315 -16.63 -19.53 13.09
CA CYS A 315 -15.57 -18.71 13.70
C CYS A 315 -15.63 -18.69 15.24
N GLY A 316 -16.61 -19.34 15.84
CA GLY A 316 -16.82 -19.34 17.27
C GLY A 316 -17.64 -18.14 17.74
N TYR A 317 -17.83 -18.08 19.08
CA TYR A 317 -18.64 -17.05 19.74
C TYR A 317 -17.84 -16.24 20.79
N ASP A 318 -16.53 -16.42 20.80
CA ASP A 318 -15.59 -15.75 21.69
C ASP A 318 -15.03 -14.46 21.07
N GLU A 319 -13.91 -13.97 21.52
CA GLU A 319 -13.25 -12.73 21.09
C GLU A 319 -13.00 -12.67 19.56
N PHE A 320 -12.69 -13.81 18.96
CA PHE A 320 -12.30 -13.85 17.55
C PHE A 320 -13.42 -13.42 16.61
N ASN A 321 -13.10 -12.52 15.70
CA ASN A 321 -13.97 -12.11 14.61
C ASN A 321 -13.23 -12.10 13.27
N MET A 322 -13.97 -12.24 12.15
CA MET A 322 -13.37 -12.26 10.82
C MET A 322 -14.15 -11.38 9.84
N SER A 323 -13.41 -10.66 8.99
CA SER A 323 -13.97 -9.88 7.88
C SER A 323 -13.30 -10.25 6.56
N VAL A 324 -14.13 -10.29 5.48
CA VAL A 324 -13.66 -10.51 4.10
C VAL A 324 -14.13 -9.37 3.21
N TYR A 325 -13.23 -8.83 2.41
CA TYR A 325 -13.45 -7.73 1.47
C TYR A 325 -13.01 -8.18 0.07
N PRO A 326 -13.92 -8.72 -0.77
CA PRO A 326 -13.61 -8.96 -2.17
C PRO A 326 -13.06 -7.68 -2.84
N SER A 327 -12.03 -7.80 -3.66
CA SER A 327 -11.25 -6.66 -4.17
C SER A 327 -12.00 -5.80 -5.20
N SER A 328 -13.08 -6.34 -5.79
CA SER A 328 -13.96 -5.63 -6.72
C SER A 328 -15.39 -6.17 -6.66
N GLN A 329 -16.34 -5.39 -7.18
CA GLN A 329 -17.72 -5.85 -7.33
C GLN A 329 -17.83 -7.04 -8.29
N PRO A 330 -17.13 -7.12 -9.43
CA PRO A 330 -17.10 -8.34 -10.24
C PRO A 330 -16.68 -9.58 -9.45
N VAL A 331 -15.61 -9.49 -8.65
CA VAL A 331 -15.17 -10.58 -7.77
C VAL A 331 -16.25 -10.94 -6.75
N TYR A 332 -16.87 -9.93 -6.12
CA TYR A 332 -17.95 -10.15 -5.16
C TYR A 332 -19.15 -10.89 -5.80
N ILE A 333 -19.61 -10.40 -6.96
CA ILE A 333 -20.76 -10.95 -7.68
C ILE A 333 -20.50 -12.41 -8.08
N GLU A 334 -19.31 -12.73 -8.59
CA GLU A 334 -19.00 -14.10 -8.97
C GLU A 334 -18.86 -15.01 -7.75
N ALA A 335 -18.22 -14.57 -6.68
CA ALA A 335 -18.15 -15.32 -5.42
C ALA A 335 -19.54 -15.57 -4.81
N ASP A 336 -20.48 -14.62 -4.96
CA ASP A 336 -21.88 -14.77 -4.56
C ASP A 336 -22.60 -15.82 -5.42
N ARG A 337 -22.46 -15.75 -6.75
CA ARG A 337 -23.02 -16.73 -7.69
C ARG A 337 -22.56 -18.16 -7.41
N GLN A 338 -21.31 -18.32 -6.96
CA GLN A 338 -20.73 -19.60 -6.56
C GLN A 338 -21.12 -20.04 -5.14
N GLY A 339 -21.89 -19.23 -4.40
CA GLY A 339 -22.35 -19.52 -3.04
C GLY A 339 -21.30 -19.23 -1.94
N ALA A 340 -20.11 -18.78 -2.29
CA ALA A 340 -19.02 -18.52 -1.32
C ALA A 340 -19.38 -17.46 -0.30
N ILE A 341 -20.13 -16.43 -0.69
CA ILE A 341 -20.59 -15.36 0.22
C ILE A 341 -21.52 -15.93 1.29
N SER A 342 -22.46 -16.79 0.90
CA SER A 342 -23.37 -17.47 1.85
C SER A 342 -22.61 -18.41 2.80
N ASP A 343 -21.63 -19.17 2.29
CA ASP A 343 -20.81 -20.06 3.12
C ASP A 343 -19.99 -19.27 4.17
N LEU A 344 -19.37 -18.15 3.77
CA LEU A 344 -18.64 -17.25 4.68
C LEU A 344 -19.58 -16.67 5.76
N MET A 345 -20.72 -16.10 5.37
CA MET A 345 -21.67 -15.51 6.31
C MET A 345 -22.25 -16.54 7.28
N SER A 346 -22.52 -17.75 6.80
CA SER A 346 -23.01 -18.85 7.64
C SER A 346 -21.99 -19.31 8.68
N ALA A 347 -20.69 -19.14 8.40
CA ALA A 347 -19.60 -19.39 9.34
C ALA A 347 -19.41 -18.26 10.37
N GLY A 348 -20.10 -17.13 10.23
CA GLY A 348 -19.99 -15.95 11.11
C GLY A 348 -19.02 -14.88 10.59
N VAL A 349 -18.56 -14.97 9.35
CA VAL A 349 -17.70 -13.96 8.72
C VAL A 349 -18.52 -12.75 8.29
N ILE A 350 -17.98 -11.55 8.50
CA ILE A 350 -18.56 -10.29 8.03
C ILE A 350 -18.04 -10.02 6.62
N VAL A 351 -18.88 -10.16 5.61
CA VAL A 351 -18.50 -9.85 4.23
C VAL A 351 -18.84 -8.41 3.91
N LYS A 352 -17.85 -7.69 3.39
CA LYS A 352 -17.94 -6.25 3.06
C LYS A 352 -17.57 -6.01 1.60
N THR A 353 -17.79 -4.78 1.13
CA THR A 353 -17.47 -4.37 -0.24
C THR A 353 -16.01 -3.99 -0.40
N ALA A 354 -15.53 -3.82 -1.65
CA ALA A 354 -14.16 -3.46 -1.97
C ALA A 354 -13.68 -2.20 -1.23
N PHE A 355 -12.62 -2.33 -0.43
CA PHE A 355 -12.10 -1.27 0.42
C PHE A 355 -10.67 -1.58 0.89
N CYS A 356 -9.77 -0.60 0.82
CA CYS A 356 -8.38 -0.75 1.26
C CYS A 356 -8.13 -0.32 2.72
N GLY A 357 -9.16 0.06 3.47
CA GLY A 357 -9.04 0.56 4.84
C GLY A 357 -8.25 -0.33 5.79
N PRO A 358 -8.50 -1.65 5.83
CA PRO A 358 -7.74 -2.55 6.70
C PRO A 358 -6.24 -2.59 6.45
N CYS A 359 -5.77 -2.24 5.23
CA CYS A 359 -4.35 -2.22 4.92
C CYS A 359 -3.58 -1.07 5.60
N PHE A 360 -4.27 -0.02 6.06
CA PHE A 360 -3.62 1.16 6.64
C PHE A 360 -4.27 1.68 7.95
N GLY A 361 -5.08 0.86 8.59
CA GLY A 361 -5.65 1.18 9.91
C GLY A 361 -6.89 2.08 9.90
N ALA A 362 -7.63 2.12 8.79
CA ALA A 362 -8.87 2.90 8.66
C ALA A 362 -10.14 2.05 8.57
N GLY A 363 -10.13 0.87 9.11
CA GLY A 363 -11.30 -0.02 9.16
C GLY A 363 -10.95 -1.35 9.81
N ASP A 364 -11.91 -1.98 10.46
CA ASP A 364 -11.73 -3.23 11.20
C ASP A 364 -10.53 -3.19 12.16
N THR A 365 -10.48 -2.17 12.98
CA THR A 365 -9.47 -2.01 14.01
C THR A 365 -9.70 -3.04 15.13
N PRO A 366 -8.69 -3.82 15.52
CA PRO A 366 -8.81 -4.71 16.66
C PRO A 366 -8.89 -3.93 17.98
N ALA A 367 -9.33 -4.58 19.05
CA ALA A 367 -9.31 -4.00 20.37
C ALA A 367 -7.87 -3.72 20.84
N HIS A 368 -7.72 -2.83 21.85
CA HIS A 368 -6.46 -2.65 22.55
C HIS A 368 -5.89 -4.00 23.00
N ARG A 369 -4.58 -4.23 22.80
CA ARG A 369 -3.87 -5.49 23.04
C ARG A 369 -4.24 -6.63 22.10
N GLY A 370 -5.08 -6.39 21.06
CA GLY A 370 -5.47 -7.39 20.08
C GLY A 370 -4.34 -7.71 19.10
N LEU A 371 -4.27 -8.96 18.67
CA LEU A 371 -3.48 -9.39 17.52
C LEU A 371 -4.41 -9.72 16.37
N SER A 372 -4.29 -8.98 15.26
CA SER A 372 -5.03 -9.21 14.02
C SER A 372 -4.14 -9.93 13.01
N ILE A 373 -4.60 -11.04 12.46
CA ILE A 373 -3.95 -11.73 11.33
C ILE A 373 -4.63 -11.31 10.03
N ARG A 374 -3.85 -10.93 9.03
CA ARG A 374 -4.40 -10.34 7.81
C ARG A 374 -3.74 -10.88 6.55
N HIS A 375 -4.54 -11.21 5.57
CA HIS A 375 -4.09 -11.23 4.18
C HIS A 375 -4.30 -9.82 3.60
N THR A 376 -3.34 -8.97 3.86
CA THR A 376 -3.19 -7.60 3.37
C THR A 376 -1.70 -7.37 3.07
N THR A 377 -1.29 -6.15 2.77
CA THR A 377 0.07 -5.92 2.28
C THR A 377 1.06 -5.49 3.37
N ARG A 378 0.63 -4.88 4.47
CA ARG A 378 1.53 -4.25 5.46
C ARG A 378 1.09 -4.45 6.90
N ASN A 379 2.10 -4.59 7.78
CA ASN A 379 1.92 -4.72 9.23
C ASN A 379 2.84 -3.78 10.02
N PHE A 380 3.23 -2.65 9.45
CA PHE A 380 4.00 -1.61 10.15
C PHE A 380 3.28 -1.13 11.43
N PRO A 381 3.99 -0.49 12.36
CA PRO A 381 3.38 0.06 13.56
C PRO A 381 2.15 0.92 13.27
N ASN A 382 1.09 0.72 14.03
CA ASN A 382 -0.20 1.44 13.92
C ASN A 382 -0.99 1.22 12.62
N ARG A 383 -0.60 0.26 11.77
CA ARG A 383 -1.42 -0.22 10.65
C ARG A 383 -2.65 -1.02 11.08
N ASP A 384 -2.71 -1.37 12.33
CA ASP A 384 -3.89 -1.89 13.02
C ASP A 384 -4.98 -0.83 13.25
N GLY A 385 -4.59 0.45 13.37
CA GLY A 385 -5.47 1.59 13.63
C GLY A 385 -5.44 2.07 15.09
N SER A 386 -4.60 1.50 15.95
CA SER A 386 -4.42 1.95 17.32
C SER A 386 -3.72 3.31 17.40
N LYS A 387 -3.96 4.03 18.51
CA LYS A 387 -3.42 5.36 18.78
C LYS A 387 -2.58 5.34 20.06
N PRO A 388 -1.25 5.13 19.97
CA PRO A 388 -0.39 5.06 21.15
C PRO A 388 -0.44 6.30 22.02
N GLY A 389 -0.61 7.50 21.43
CA GLY A 389 -0.82 8.74 22.17
C GLY A 389 -2.10 8.79 23.03
N ALA A 390 -3.06 7.90 22.75
CA ALA A 390 -4.26 7.67 23.57
C ALA A 390 -4.13 6.41 24.47
N GLY A 391 -2.93 5.88 24.65
CA GLY A 391 -2.67 4.67 25.43
C GLY A 391 -3.12 3.37 24.75
N GLN A 392 -3.37 3.39 23.44
CA GLN A 392 -3.82 2.21 22.69
C GLN A 392 -2.65 1.60 21.91
N MET A 393 -2.56 0.27 21.93
CA MET A 393 -1.70 -0.49 21.04
C MET A 393 -2.34 -1.83 20.72
N SER A 394 -2.33 -2.19 19.47
CA SER A 394 -2.64 -3.51 18.94
C SER A 394 -1.63 -3.83 17.84
N ALA A 395 -1.70 -5.01 17.28
CA ALA A 395 -0.71 -5.45 16.33
C ALA A 395 -1.32 -6.20 15.14
N VAL A 396 -0.64 -6.15 14.00
CA VAL A 396 -0.99 -6.90 12.79
C VAL A 396 0.12 -7.88 12.46
N ALA A 397 -0.26 -9.12 12.16
CA ALA A 397 0.58 -10.09 11.47
C ALA A 397 0.01 -10.39 10.08
N LEU A 398 0.88 -10.61 9.08
CA LEU A 398 0.46 -10.97 7.73
C LEU A 398 0.46 -12.49 7.56
N MET A 399 -0.62 -13.02 6.98
CA MET A 399 -0.76 -14.44 6.66
C MET A 399 -1.57 -14.63 5.39
N ASP A 400 -1.42 -15.78 4.74
CA ASP A 400 -2.27 -16.14 3.61
C ASP A 400 -3.74 -16.35 4.02
N ALA A 401 -4.66 -16.08 3.11
CA ALA A 401 -6.11 -16.19 3.31
C ALA A 401 -6.53 -17.59 3.77
N ARG A 402 -5.86 -18.64 3.28
CA ARG A 402 -6.12 -20.03 3.66
C ARG A 402 -5.77 -20.26 5.13
N SER A 403 -4.64 -19.76 5.60
CA SER A 403 -4.24 -19.85 7.02
C SER A 403 -5.06 -18.92 7.93
N VAL A 404 -5.50 -17.77 7.44
CA VAL A 404 -6.48 -16.91 8.15
C VAL A 404 -7.80 -17.68 8.35
N ALA A 405 -8.33 -18.32 7.30
CA ALA A 405 -9.55 -19.12 7.37
C ALA A 405 -9.39 -20.39 8.24
N ALA A 406 -8.23 -21.05 8.19
CA ALA A 406 -7.89 -22.18 9.06
C ALA A 406 -7.90 -21.79 10.54
N THR A 407 -7.31 -20.65 10.85
CA THR A 407 -7.30 -20.06 12.21
C THR A 407 -8.72 -19.70 12.66
N ALA A 408 -9.53 -19.13 11.76
CA ALA A 408 -10.93 -18.82 12.03
C ALA A 408 -11.75 -20.09 12.34
N ALA A 409 -11.56 -21.17 11.55
CA ALA A 409 -12.21 -22.46 11.76
C ALA A 409 -11.86 -23.11 13.11
N ARG A 410 -10.79 -22.65 13.76
CA ARG A 410 -10.35 -23.06 15.11
C ARG A 410 -10.63 -21.98 16.18
N GLY A 411 -11.57 -21.07 15.92
CA GLY A 411 -12.00 -20.04 16.88
C GLY A 411 -10.87 -19.06 17.27
N GLY A 412 -9.93 -18.76 16.36
CA GLY A 412 -8.83 -17.85 16.59
C GLY A 412 -7.53 -18.49 17.10
N ILE A 413 -7.41 -19.81 17.10
CA ILE A 413 -6.14 -20.50 17.39
C ILE A 413 -5.28 -20.53 16.13
N LEU A 414 -4.07 -19.96 16.21
CA LEU A 414 -3.14 -19.88 15.08
C LEU A 414 -2.89 -21.26 14.47
N THR A 415 -3.31 -21.43 13.21
CA THR A 415 -3.32 -22.71 12.50
C THR A 415 -2.81 -22.54 11.08
N PRO A 416 -1.78 -23.30 10.64
CA PRO A 416 -1.36 -23.34 9.26
C PRO A 416 -2.43 -24.06 8.39
N ALA A 417 -2.69 -23.56 7.20
CA ALA A 417 -3.70 -24.13 6.33
C ALA A 417 -3.42 -25.58 5.92
N THR A 418 -2.17 -26.01 5.91
CA THR A 418 -1.76 -27.39 5.61
C THR A 418 -2.36 -28.45 6.54
N GLU A 419 -2.81 -28.06 7.75
CA GLU A 419 -3.53 -28.98 8.66
C GLU A 419 -4.94 -29.36 8.19
N ILE A 420 -5.55 -28.56 7.31
CA ILE A 420 -6.96 -28.70 6.91
C ILE A 420 -7.17 -28.61 5.39
N ALA A 421 -6.10 -28.43 4.62
CA ALA A 421 -6.16 -28.33 3.17
C ALA A 421 -6.56 -29.68 2.53
N ASP A 422 -7.44 -29.62 1.56
CA ASP A 422 -7.91 -30.74 0.75
C ASP A 422 -7.67 -30.52 -0.76
N ASP A 423 -8.28 -31.33 -1.62
CA ASP A 423 -8.18 -31.24 -3.08
C ASP A 423 -9.18 -30.26 -3.70
N TYR A 424 -9.47 -29.15 -3.03
CA TYR A 424 -10.38 -28.14 -3.57
C TYR A 424 -9.81 -27.51 -4.84
N LYS A 425 -10.68 -27.41 -5.86
CA LYS A 425 -10.40 -26.64 -7.07
C LYS A 425 -11.31 -25.44 -7.09
N VAL A 426 -10.71 -24.26 -7.13
CA VAL A 426 -11.45 -23.02 -7.29
C VAL A 426 -12.22 -23.05 -8.60
N PRO A 427 -13.55 -22.77 -8.58
CA PRO A 427 -14.35 -22.66 -9.80
C PRO A 427 -13.79 -21.57 -10.73
N GLU A 428 -13.98 -21.76 -12.04
CA GLU A 428 -13.57 -20.79 -13.04
C GLU A 428 -14.20 -19.41 -12.78
N TYR A 429 -13.40 -18.36 -12.88
CA TYR A 429 -13.85 -16.99 -12.72
C TYR A 429 -14.55 -16.46 -13.97
N HIS A 430 -15.79 -16.02 -13.83
CA HIS A 430 -16.56 -15.38 -14.90
C HIS A 430 -16.69 -13.88 -14.62
N PHE A 431 -15.90 -13.09 -15.33
CA PHE A 431 -15.90 -11.64 -15.19
C PHE A 431 -17.19 -11.01 -15.72
N ASP A 432 -17.89 -10.29 -14.85
CA ASP A 432 -19.06 -9.47 -15.21
C ASP A 432 -18.70 -7.98 -15.05
N GLY A 433 -18.26 -7.36 -16.14
CA GLY A 433 -17.90 -5.94 -16.20
C GLY A 433 -19.07 -4.96 -16.19
N GLY A 434 -20.32 -5.43 -16.19
CA GLY A 434 -21.51 -4.58 -16.30
C GLY A 434 -21.64 -3.53 -15.20
N ILE A 435 -21.07 -3.75 -14.01
CA ILE A 435 -21.03 -2.73 -12.95
C ILE A 435 -20.09 -1.56 -13.31
N TYR A 436 -19.00 -1.83 -14.02
CA TYR A 436 -18.06 -0.78 -14.47
C TYR A 436 -18.73 0.11 -15.52
N GLU A 437 -19.46 -0.48 -16.46
CA GLU A 437 -20.21 0.29 -17.47
C GLU A 437 -21.25 1.20 -16.83
N LYS A 438 -21.87 0.78 -15.73
CA LYS A 438 -22.92 1.53 -15.03
C LYS A 438 -22.40 2.57 -14.06
N ARG A 439 -21.20 2.40 -13.48
CA ARG A 439 -20.73 3.20 -12.35
C ARG A 439 -19.44 3.95 -12.57
N VAL A 440 -18.56 3.47 -13.43
CA VAL A 440 -17.27 4.13 -13.71
C VAL A 440 -17.46 5.22 -14.75
N TYR A 441 -17.05 6.44 -14.43
CA TYR A 441 -17.06 7.54 -15.39
C TYR A 441 -15.88 7.42 -16.35
N GLN A 442 -16.18 7.24 -17.62
CA GLN A 442 -15.18 7.11 -18.72
C GLN A 442 -15.02 8.46 -19.44
N GLY A 443 -14.16 9.31 -18.88
CA GLY A 443 -13.93 10.68 -19.37
C GLY A 443 -12.66 10.89 -20.18
N TYR A 444 -11.85 9.85 -20.43
CA TYR A 444 -10.61 10.01 -21.18
C TYR A 444 -10.86 10.63 -22.56
N LYS A 445 -10.09 11.67 -22.91
CA LYS A 445 -10.26 12.52 -24.09
C LYS A 445 -11.58 13.32 -24.14
N LYS A 446 -12.31 13.41 -23.02
CA LYS A 446 -13.58 14.16 -22.92
C LYS A 446 -13.46 15.25 -21.84
N ALA A 447 -12.33 15.97 -21.81
CA ALA A 447 -12.14 17.08 -20.88
C ALA A 447 -13.16 18.19 -21.16
N ASP A 448 -13.74 18.74 -20.09
CA ASP A 448 -14.64 19.90 -20.12
C ASP A 448 -14.04 21.03 -19.28
N GLU A 449 -13.39 21.98 -19.92
CA GLU A 449 -12.73 23.11 -19.26
C GLU A 449 -13.70 23.98 -18.44
N ASN A 450 -14.98 24.02 -18.83
CA ASN A 450 -16.01 24.80 -18.15
C ASN A 450 -16.52 24.10 -16.88
N LYS A 451 -16.14 22.83 -16.64
CA LYS A 451 -16.53 22.11 -15.44
C LYS A 451 -15.79 22.66 -14.23
N GLU A 452 -16.55 23.05 -13.22
CA GLU A 452 -15.97 23.48 -11.95
C GLU A 452 -15.54 22.28 -11.09
N LEU A 453 -14.44 22.45 -10.34
CA LEU A 453 -14.03 21.50 -9.30
C LEU A 453 -14.92 21.70 -8.07
N ILE A 454 -15.39 20.60 -7.50
CA ILE A 454 -16.21 20.60 -6.29
C ILE A 454 -15.29 20.48 -5.08
N TYR A 455 -15.16 21.55 -4.31
CA TYR A 455 -14.38 21.59 -3.09
C TYR A 455 -15.27 21.38 -1.87
N GLY A 456 -14.96 20.38 -1.05
CA GLY A 456 -15.52 20.30 0.29
C GLY A 456 -14.78 21.22 1.26
N PRO A 457 -15.35 21.50 2.45
CA PRO A 457 -14.72 22.37 3.45
C PRO A 457 -13.33 21.92 3.91
N ASN A 458 -13.06 20.63 3.84
CA ASN A 458 -11.78 20.01 4.18
C ASN A 458 -10.73 20.07 3.06
N ILE A 459 -11.13 20.31 1.81
CA ILE A 459 -10.22 20.40 0.68
C ILE A 459 -9.69 21.83 0.58
N LYS A 460 -8.39 22.00 0.78
CA LYS A 460 -7.74 23.30 0.71
C LYS A 460 -6.77 23.36 -0.46
N ASP A 461 -6.84 24.41 -1.23
CA ASP A 461 -5.82 24.70 -2.25
C ASP A 461 -4.45 24.97 -1.60
N TRP A 462 -3.42 24.86 -2.41
CA TRP A 462 -2.09 25.29 -2.01
C TRP A 462 -2.10 26.78 -1.62
N PRO A 463 -1.35 27.15 -0.56
CA PRO A 463 -1.15 28.56 -0.24
C PRO A 463 -0.43 29.25 -1.39
N LYS A 464 -0.59 30.57 -1.46
CA LYS A 464 0.17 31.38 -2.40
C LYS A 464 1.64 31.25 -2.10
N MET A 465 2.43 30.76 -3.05
CA MET A 465 3.86 30.55 -2.92
C MET A 465 4.61 31.70 -3.61
N SER A 466 5.72 32.17 -3.03
CA SER A 466 6.66 33.05 -3.71
C SER A 466 7.49 32.28 -4.75
N ALA A 467 7.97 32.97 -5.77
CA ALA A 467 8.95 32.39 -6.68
C ALA A 467 10.25 32.09 -5.93
N LEU A 468 10.89 30.97 -6.27
CA LEU A 468 12.21 30.64 -5.72
C LEU A 468 13.25 31.70 -6.11
N THR A 469 14.20 31.93 -5.24
CA THR A 469 15.35 32.78 -5.48
C THR A 469 16.53 31.96 -6.02
N ASP A 470 17.55 32.61 -6.58
CA ASP A 470 18.74 31.93 -7.13
C ASP A 470 19.52 31.15 -6.06
N ASN A 471 19.48 31.59 -4.82
CA ASN A 471 20.09 30.93 -3.67
C ASN A 471 19.05 30.71 -2.56
N ILE A 472 19.16 29.60 -1.87
CA ILE A 472 18.31 29.24 -0.73
C ILE A 472 19.20 28.91 0.46
N LEU A 473 19.01 29.58 1.60
CA LEU A 473 19.61 29.24 2.89
C LEU A 473 18.73 28.24 3.61
N LEU A 474 19.19 26.99 3.76
CA LEU A 474 18.43 25.93 4.41
C LEU A 474 18.89 25.74 5.87
N LYS A 475 17.92 25.82 6.81
CA LYS A 475 18.12 25.42 8.20
C LYS A 475 17.73 23.96 8.38
N VAL A 476 18.65 23.13 8.88
CA VAL A 476 18.33 21.75 9.28
C VAL A 476 17.47 21.81 10.53
N CYS A 477 16.19 21.47 10.38
CA CYS A 477 15.20 21.49 11.46
C CYS A 477 14.95 20.10 12.06
N SER A 478 15.36 19.06 11.37
CA SER A 478 15.41 17.67 11.87
C SER A 478 16.54 16.92 11.19
N LYS A 479 17.10 15.93 11.92
CA LYS A 479 18.17 15.07 11.41
C LYS A 479 17.86 13.61 11.66
N ILE A 480 17.72 12.83 10.58
CA ILE A 480 17.39 11.40 10.59
C ILE A 480 18.57 10.66 9.97
N LEU A 481 19.24 9.82 10.76
CA LEU A 481 20.43 9.07 10.36
C LEU A 481 20.15 7.58 10.13
N ASP A 482 18.90 7.16 10.20
CA ASP A 482 18.51 5.76 9.93
C ASP A 482 18.62 5.47 8.44
N GLU A 483 19.05 4.26 8.10
CA GLU A 483 19.21 3.82 6.71
C GLU A 483 17.89 3.77 5.92
N VAL A 484 16.79 3.58 6.62
CA VAL A 484 15.44 3.52 6.04
C VAL A 484 14.49 4.34 6.90
N THR A 485 13.75 5.24 6.25
CA THR A 485 12.65 5.99 6.85
C THR A 485 11.37 5.68 6.07
N THR A 486 10.33 5.26 6.77
CA THR A 486 9.04 4.93 6.16
C THR A 486 8.17 6.18 5.99
N THR A 487 7.23 6.13 5.06
CA THR A 487 6.23 7.21 4.90
C THR A 487 5.38 7.42 6.15
N ASP A 488 5.17 6.37 6.96
CA ASP A 488 4.42 6.47 8.23
C ASP A 488 5.21 7.15 9.34
N GLU A 489 6.55 7.11 9.29
CA GLU A 489 7.42 7.90 10.17
C GLU A 489 7.45 9.37 9.78
N LEU A 490 7.42 9.64 8.47
CA LEU A 490 7.34 11.02 7.96
C LEU A 490 5.97 11.65 8.26
N ILE A 491 4.88 10.96 7.93
CA ILE A 491 3.51 11.41 8.18
C ILE A 491 2.65 10.19 8.55
N PRO A 492 2.14 10.10 9.79
CA PRO A 492 1.36 8.94 10.26
C PRO A 492 0.08 8.72 9.45
N SER A 493 -0.03 7.63 8.71
CA SER A 493 -1.11 7.38 7.75
C SER A 493 -2.51 7.32 8.38
N GLY A 494 -2.68 6.59 9.48
CA GLY A 494 -3.98 6.41 10.13
C GLY A 494 -4.53 7.69 10.75
N GLU A 495 -3.70 8.43 11.49
CA GLU A 495 -4.09 9.68 12.16
C GLU A 495 -4.40 10.80 11.19
N THR A 496 -3.75 10.81 10.03
CA THR A 496 -3.83 11.91 9.06
C THR A 496 -4.78 11.63 7.91
N SER A 497 -5.51 10.52 7.94
CA SER A 497 -6.42 10.14 6.85
C SER A 497 -7.41 11.25 6.48
N SER A 498 -7.90 12.00 7.47
CA SER A 498 -8.84 13.12 7.29
C SER A 498 -8.20 14.42 6.79
N TYR A 499 -6.87 14.52 6.79
CA TYR A 499 -6.15 15.75 6.38
C TYR A 499 -5.50 15.64 5.00
N ARG A 500 -5.62 14.50 4.32
CA ARG A 500 -4.91 14.26 3.04
C ARG A 500 -5.29 15.19 1.90
N SER A 501 -6.43 15.85 1.99
CA SER A 501 -6.90 16.88 1.07
C SER A 501 -6.64 18.33 1.55
N ASN A 502 -5.91 18.49 2.65
CA ASN A 502 -5.51 19.77 3.21
C ASN A 502 -3.98 19.78 3.41
N PRO A 503 -3.19 20.30 2.45
CA PRO A 503 -1.73 20.24 2.51
C PRO A 503 -1.14 20.85 3.78
N LEU A 504 -1.64 22.02 4.22
CA LEU A 504 -1.16 22.69 5.44
C LEU A 504 -1.56 21.91 6.69
N GLY A 505 -2.81 21.41 6.75
CA GLY A 505 -3.27 20.57 7.86
C GLY A 505 -2.49 19.26 7.97
N LEU A 506 -2.12 18.67 6.82
CA LEU A 506 -1.28 17.47 6.77
C LEU A 506 0.15 17.74 7.24
N ALA A 507 0.71 18.89 6.84
CA ALA A 507 2.07 19.29 7.21
C ALA A 507 2.28 19.43 8.72
N GLU A 508 1.21 19.73 9.50
CA GLU A 508 1.25 19.79 10.97
C GLU A 508 1.65 18.45 11.63
N TYR A 509 1.53 17.34 10.90
CA TYR A 509 1.87 16.00 11.36
C TYR A 509 3.24 15.51 10.86
N THR A 510 3.98 16.34 10.13
CA THR A 510 5.31 15.95 9.62
C THR A 510 6.22 15.61 10.78
N LEU A 511 6.78 14.37 10.78
CA LEU A 511 7.63 13.80 11.82
C LEU A 511 7.00 13.79 13.23
N SER A 512 5.69 13.97 13.37
CA SER A 512 5.03 14.13 14.67
C SER A 512 5.32 13.01 15.68
N ARG A 513 5.67 11.81 15.19
CA ARG A 513 6.05 10.66 16.03
C ARG A 513 7.57 10.51 16.17
N ARG A 514 8.33 10.97 15.19
CA ARG A 514 9.78 10.77 15.10
C ARG A 514 10.55 11.92 15.74
N ASP A 515 10.17 13.14 15.39
CA ASP A 515 10.75 14.39 15.86
C ASP A 515 9.65 15.44 16.01
N PRO A 516 8.94 15.48 17.14
CA PRO A 516 7.83 16.42 17.38
C PRO A 516 8.24 17.89 17.28
N ASP A 517 9.52 18.20 17.44
CA ASP A 517 10.05 19.57 17.39
C ASP A 517 10.24 20.07 15.95
N TYR A 518 10.21 19.18 14.95
CA TYR A 518 10.39 19.56 13.54
C TYR A 518 9.42 20.66 13.09
N VAL A 519 8.12 20.46 13.30
CA VAL A 519 7.08 21.40 12.84
C VAL A 519 7.20 22.76 13.52
N PRO A 520 7.36 22.88 14.85
CA PRO A 520 7.65 24.14 15.50
C PRO A 520 8.90 24.84 14.95
N ASN A 521 9.99 24.11 14.75
CA ASN A 521 11.25 24.62 14.20
C ASN A 521 11.08 25.13 12.75
N SER A 522 10.41 24.36 11.91
CA SER A 522 10.11 24.73 10.51
C SER A 522 9.25 25.99 10.44
N LYS A 523 8.23 26.13 11.29
CA LYS A 523 7.39 27.32 11.39
C LYS A 523 8.17 28.56 11.86
N ALA A 524 9.17 28.37 12.70
CA ALA A 524 10.06 29.48 13.09
C ALA A 524 10.87 29.98 11.89
N VAL A 525 11.35 29.08 11.03
CA VAL A 525 12.05 29.43 9.78
C VAL A 525 11.11 30.12 8.79
N ASP A 526 9.87 29.61 8.61
CA ASP A 526 8.86 30.23 7.75
C ASP A 526 8.55 31.68 8.16
N LYS A 527 8.52 31.97 9.47
CA LYS A 527 8.38 33.35 9.97
C LYS A 527 9.52 34.27 9.53
N LEU A 528 10.74 33.75 9.49
CA LEU A 528 11.91 34.53 9.03
C LEU A 528 11.78 34.84 7.54
N GLU A 529 11.38 33.84 6.73
CA GLU A 529 11.16 34.05 5.29
C GLU A 529 10.02 35.03 5.01
N LYS A 530 8.90 34.91 5.70
CA LYS A 530 7.78 35.86 5.58
C LYS A 530 8.22 37.28 5.92
N ALA A 531 8.99 37.45 6.98
CA ALA A 531 9.57 38.75 7.34
C ALA A 531 10.49 39.29 6.24
N ARG A 532 11.31 38.41 5.60
CA ARG A 532 12.16 38.80 4.46
C ARG A 532 11.33 39.23 3.25
N VAL A 533 10.28 38.51 2.92
CA VAL A 533 9.39 38.84 1.79
C VAL A 533 8.68 40.19 2.02
N GLU A 534 8.22 40.45 3.25
CA GLU A 534 7.57 41.70 3.61
C GLU A 534 8.57 42.88 3.65
N ASN A 535 9.77 42.65 4.18
CA ASN A 535 10.85 43.64 4.25
C ASN A 535 12.19 42.95 4.11
N LYS A 536 12.80 43.05 2.94
CA LYS A 536 14.10 42.43 2.63
C LYS A 536 15.21 42.74 3.65
N ASN A 537 15.16 43.93 4.24
CA ASN A 537 16.16 44.35 5.24
C ASN A 537 15.95 43.73 6.63
N SER A 538 14.82 43.02 6.87
CA SER A 538 14.59 42.31 8.13
C SER A 538 15.67 41.24 8.41
N VAL A 539 16.24 40.66 7.37
CA VAL A 539 17.35 39.69 7.46
C VAL A 539 18.57 40.29 8.12
N LEU A 540 18.90 41.53 7.76
CA LEU A 540 20.05 42.24 8.29
C LEU A 540 19.86 42.72 9.74
N ALA A 541 18.59 42.83 10.16
CA ALA A 541 18.23 43.17 11.53
C ALA A 541 18.20 41.95 12.47
N ASN A 542 18.30 40.74 11.93
CA ASN A 542 18.30 39.50 12.71
C ASN A 542 19.71 39.05 13.02
N GLU A 543 20.10 39.10 14.31
CA GLU A 543 21.49 38.80 14.75
C GLU A 543 21.93 37.37 14.44
N GLU A 544 21.00 36.37 14.49
CA GLU A 544 21.32 34.98 14.18
C GLU A 544 21.63 34.83 12.69
N LEU A 545 20.76 35.36 11.82
CA LEU A 545 20.96 35.33 10.38
C LEU A 545 22.20 36.08 9.94
N THR A 546 22.47 37.25 10.53
CA THR A 546 23.68 38.04 10.23
C THR A 546 24.93 37.23 10.51
N ARG A 547 25.00 36.56 11.68
CA ARG A 547 26.15 35.70 12.03
C ARG A 547 26.31 34.52 11.06
N VAL A 548 25.19 33.90 10.64
CA VAL A 548 25.23 32.81 9.68
C VAL A 548 25.74 33.27 8.32
N TYR A 549 25.23 34.39 7.81
CA TYR A 549 25.67 34.93 6.52
C TYR A 549 27.12 35.40 6.56
N ASP A 550 27.58 36.01 7.64
CA ASP A 550 29.01 36.43 7.79
C ASP A 550 29.93 35.20 7.74
N LYS A 551 29.54 34.11 8.35
CA LYS A 551 30.28 32.85 8.28
C LYS A 551 30.23 32.21 6.88
N LEU A 552 29.09 32.26 6.21
CA LEU A 552 28.94 31.72 4.85
C LEU A 552 29.76 32.49 3.81
N LYS A 553 29.93 33.79 3.98
CA LYS A 553 30.80 34.64 3.10
C LYS A 553 32.25 34.19 3.06
N GLU A 554 32.71 33.45 4.08
CA GLU A 554 34.06 32.87 4.08
C GLU A 554 34.23 31.79 3.00
N THR A 555 33.14 31.14 2.58
CA THR A 555 33.13 30.01 1.63
C THR A 555 32.31 30.26 0.37
N VAL A 556 31.33 31.16 0.42
CA VAL A 556 30.42 31.49 -0.69
C VAL A 556 30.50 32.99 -0.95
N THR A 557 31.23 33.40 -2.00
CA THR A 557 31.57 34.81 -2.28
C THR A 557 30.37 35.63 -2.76
N ASP A 558 29.38 35.04 -3.41
CA ASP A 558 28.32 35.77 -4.11
C ASP A 558 26.95 35.66 -3.44
N ILE A 559 26.89 35.36 -2.14
CA ILE A 559 25.66 35.27 -1.39
C ILE A 559 25.15 36.67 -0.98
N ASN A 560 23.93 37.02 -1.42
CA ASN A 560 23.25 38.23 -1.02
C ASN A 560 22.13 37.90 -0.03
N PRO A 561 22.25 38.24 1.26
CA PRO A 561 21.29 37.87 2.29
C PRO A 561 19.86 38.33 2.01
N VAL A 562 19.68 39.50 1.44
CA VAL A 562 18.32 40.06 1.19
C VAL A 562 17.61 39.42 0.00
N GLU A 563 18.35 38.81 -0.93
CA GLU A 563 17.85 38.14 -2.11
C GLU A 563 17.86 36.59 -1.96
N THR A 564 18.34 36.08 -0.82
CA THR A 564 18.42 34.64 -0.56
C THR A 564 17.21 34.19 0.26
N GLU A 565 16.42 33.30 -0.27
CA GLU A 565 15.28 32.64 0.43
C GLU A 565 15.77 31.84 1.64
N ILE A 566 14.96 31.80 2.69
CA ILE A 566 15.26 31.04 3.91
C ILE A 566 14.27 29.88 4.00
N GLY A 567 14.77 28.65 3.98
CA GLY A 567 13.97 27.44 4.04
C GLY A 567 14.37 26.51 5.18
N SER A 568 13.47 25.59 5.52
CA SER A 568 13.74 24.48 6.44
C SER A 568 13.99 23.18 5.67
N MET A 569 14.79 22.28 6.26
CA MET A 569 15.00 20.95 5.69
C MET A 569 15.03 19.85 6.76
N ILE A 570 14.74 18.64 6.32
CA ILE A 570 15.03 17.39 7.03
C ILE A 570 16.31 16.83 6.40
N TYR A 571 17.33 16.54 7.22
CA TYR A 571 18.58 15.92 6.79
C TYR A 571 18.56 14.43 7.06
#